data_5b5d8f53662d5c1903e7cb030597a8c9
#
_entry.id   5b5d8f53662d5c1903e7cb030597a8c9
#
_cell.length_a   1.000
_cell.length_b   1.000
_cell.length_c   1.000
_cell.angle_alpha   90.00
_cell.angle_beta   90.00
_cell.angle_gamma   90.00
#
_symmetry.space_group_name_H-M   'P 1'
#
loop_
_entity.id
_entity.type
_entity.pdbx_description
1 polymer ?
#
loop_
_entity_poly.entity_id
_entity_poly.type
_entity_poly.pdbx_seq_one_letter_code
_entity_poly.pdbx_strand_id
1 'polypeptide(L)'
;MLARLDGPLCRCGLPHPAGDPGNPLPAPLCGRCLKRPPSFTVSQAPLHYRFPLDHLIHRYKYRGDLVAERGIEKLLADTPCPWPEMDALCPLPAHWYRRWWRGFDQSQRLTDRLATLWKIPSLPALQRRQSTPMQQGLSRSQRQRNLRGAFACTRPVSGLRLILVDDVMTTGSSARAASDCLLRQGAAEVRVWTLARTPER
;
A
#
# COMPACT_ATOMS: atom_id res chain seq x y z
N MET A 1 1.59 -6.74 -22.59
CA MET A 1 0.32 -6.34 -21.93
C MET A 1 0.50 -6.48 -20.42
N LEU A 2 0.13 -5.47 -19.61
CA LEU A 2 0.23 -5.55 -18.16
C LEU A 2 -0.89 -6.44 -17.62
N ALA A 3 -0.55 -7.30 -16.67
CA ALA A 3 -1.53 -8.19 -16.07
C ALA A 3 -2.34 -7.45 -15.01
N ARG A 4 -3.63 -7.31 -15.26
CA ARG A 4 -4.58 -6.74 -14.32
C ARG A 4 -4.95 -7.75 -13.22
N LEU A 5 -5.29 -7.22 -12.06
CA LEU A 5 -5.91 -7.98 -10.97
C LEU A 5 -7.42 -7.86 -11.13
N ASP A 6 -8.01 -8.86 -11.76
CA ASP A 6 -9.45 -8.95 -11.99
C ASP A 6 -10.07 -10.06 -11.11
N GLY A 7 -11.36 -9.92 -10.80
CA GLY A 7 -12.12 -10.90 -10.02
C GLY A 7 -12.17 -10.62 -8.52
N PRO A 8 -12.76 -11.54 -7.74
CA PRO A 8 -12.94 -11.37 -6.30
C PRO A 8 -11.61 -11.41 -5.58
N LEU A 9 -11.41 -10.44 -4.69
CA LEU A 9 -10.17 -10.27 -3.93
C LEU A 9 -10.43 -10.45 -2.43
N CYS A 10 -9.55 -11.19 -1.79
CA CYS A 10 -9.47 -11.17 -0.33
C CYS A 10 -9.23 -9.74 0.19
N ARG A 11 -9.58 -9.45 1.43
CA ARG A 11 -9.26 -8.18 2.11
C ARG A 11 -7.80 -7.72 1.92
N CYS A 12 -6.85 -8.65 1.80
CA CYS A 12 -5.44 -8.34 1.57
C CYS A 12 -5.06 -8.16 0.07
N GLY A 13 -6.04 -8.07 -0.82
CA GLY A 13 -5.82 -7.84 -2.25
C GLY A 13 -5.26 -9.05 -3.02
N LEU A 14 -5.27 -10.24 -2.44
CA LEU A 14 -4.95 -11.47 -3.18
C LEU A 14 -6.19 -12.02 -3.87
N PRO A 15 -6.08 -12.55 -5.10
CA PRO A 15 -7.17 -13.25 -5.75
C PRO A 15 -7.72 -14.39 -4.86
N HIS A 16 -9.03 -14.53 -4.84
CA HIS A 16 -9.70 -15.58 -4.07
C HIS A 16 -10.61 -16.43 -4.96
N PRO A 17 -10.33 -17.72 -5.12
CA PRO A 17 -11.05 -18.58 -6.10
C PRO A 17 -12.52 -18.83 -5.76
N ALA A 18 -12.94 -18.62 -4.52
CA ALA A 18 -14.31 -18.88 -4.07
C ALA A 18 -15.23 -17.65 -4.06
N GLY A 19 -14.84 -16.55 -4.69
CA GLY A 19 -15.69 -15.37 -4.82
C GLY A 19 -16.57 -15.47 -6.04
N ASP A 20 -17.88 -15.31 -5.87
CA ASP A 20 -18.83 -15.18 -6.99
C ASP A 20 -18.68 -13.77 -7.59
N PRO A 21 -18.38 -13.65 -8.91
CA PRO A 21 -18.30 -12.37 -9.58
C PRO A 21 -19.59 -11.53 -9.51
N GLY A 22 -20.73 -12.19 -9.30
CA GLY A 22 -22.05 -11.56 -9.18
C GLY A 22 -22.46 -11.15 -7.76
N ASN A 23 -21.68 -11.52 -6.73
CA ASN A 23 -22.02 -11.24 -5.34
C ASN A 23 -21.12 -10.17 -4.74
N PRO A 24 -21.62 -8.95 -4.42
CA PRO A 24 -20.85 -7.87 -3.82
C PRO A 24 -20.54 -8.08 -2.32
N LEU A 25 -20.88 -9.22 -1.73
CA LEU A 25 -20.53 -9.52 -0.34
C LEU A 25 -19.01 -9.54 -0.18
N PRO A 26 -18.48 -9.18 1.01
CA PRO A 26 -17.05 -9.16 1.23
C PRO A 26 -16.45 -10.50 0.85
N ALA A 27 -15.52 -10.49 -0.10
CA ALA A 27 -14.86 -11.69 -0.58
C ALA A 27 -14.34 -12.52 0.60
N PRO A 28 -14.48 -13.86 0.56
CA PRO A 28 -14.03 -14.72 1.62
C PRO A 28 -12.55 -14.47 1.92
N LEU A 29 -12.18 -14.51 3.19
CA LEU A 29 -10.81 -14.25 3.60
C LEU A 29 -9.91 -15.42 3.20
N CYS A 30 -8.74 -15.14 2.62
CA CYS A 30 -7.72 -16.16 2.40
C CYS A 30 -7.23 -16.74 3.74
N GLY A 31 -6.67 -17.96 3.73
CA GLY A 31 -6.23 -18.66 4.93
C GLY A 31 -5.31 -17.84 5.85
N ARG A 32 -4.49 -16.95 5.29
CA ARG A 32 -3.65 -16.03 6.07
C ARG A 32 -4.47 -14.96 6.78
N CYS A 33 -5.46 -14.39 6.12
CA CYS A 33 -6.33 -13.37 6.69
C CYS A 33 -7.33 -13.96 7.70
N LEU A 34 -7.74 -15.21 7.53
CA LEU A 34 -8.52 -15.95 8.53
C LEU A 34 -7.73 -16.10 9.83
N LYS A 35 -6.46 -16.54 9.74
CA LYS A 35 -5.59 -16.70 10.91
C LYS A 35 -5.20 -15.37 11.57
N ARG A 36 -5.05 -14.32 10.78
CA ARG A 36 -4.66 -12.99 11.24
C ARG A 36 -5.27 -11.91 10.35
N PRO A 37 -6.47 -11.46 10.66
CA PRO A 37 -7.13 -10.39 9.91
C PRO A 37 -6.27 -9.12 9.83
N PRO A 38 -6.23 -8.43 8.67
CA PRO A 38 -5.62 -7.11 8.60
C PRO A 38 -6.49 -6.10 9.35
N SER A 39 -5.86 -5.05 9.87
CA SER A 39 -6.55 -3.93 10.52
C SER A 39 -7.21 -2.98 9.52
N PHE A 40 -6.70 -2.90 8.30
CA PHE A 40 -7.38 -2.17 7.24
C PHE A 40 -8.61 -2.93 6.73
N THR A 41 -9.63 -2.18 6.27
CA THR A 41 -10.92 -2.74 5.83
C THR A 41 -10.78 -3.55 4.55
N VAL A 42 -10.05 -3.02 3.55
CA VAL A 42 -9.84 -3.64 2.24
C VAL A 42 -8.54 -3.14 1.63
N SER A 43 -7.97 -3.91 0.73
CA SER A 43 -6.88 -3.43 -0.12
C SER A 43 -7.16 -3.73 -1.58
N GLN A 44 -6.75 -2.82 -2.46
CA GLN A 44 -6.87 -2.91 -3.90
C GLN A 44 -5.55 -2.59 -4.58
N ALA A 45 -5.28 -3.31 -5.65
CA ALA A 45 -4.19 -3.03 -6.57
C ALA A 45 -4.69 -3.31 -8.00
N PRO A 46 -4.49 -2.39 -8.96
CA PRO A 46 -4.95 -2.63 -10.33
C PRO A 46 -4.10 -3.68 -11.07
N LEU A 47 -2.87 -3.91 -10.63
CA LEU A 47 -1.90 -4.69 -11.41
C LEU A 47 -1.21 -5.78 -10.57
N HIS A 48 -0.83 -6.86 -11.23
CA HIS A 48 0.09 -7.84 -10.68
C HIS A 48 1.53 -7.35 -10.73
N TYR A 49 2.28 -7.51 -9.61
CA TYR A 49 3.71 -7.24 -9.57
C TYR A 49 4.49 -8.38 -10.22
N ARG A 50 4.59 -8.34 -11.55
CA ARG A 50 5.35 -9.27 -12.40
C ARG A 50 5.83 -8.57 -13.66
N PHE A 51 6.68 -9.20 -14.45
CA PHE A 51 7.16 -8.66 -15.72
C PHE A 51 6.00 -8.27 -16.65
N PRO A 52 6.09 -7.10 -17.30
CA PRO A 52 7.17 -6.11 -17.29
C PRO A 52 7.05 -5.02 -16.21
N LEU A 53 5.99 -5.00 -15.38
CA LEU A 53 5.74 -3.96 -14.39
C LEU A 53 6.79 -3.92 -13.27
N ASP A 54 7.25 -5.08 -12.82
CA ASP A 54 8.31 -5.18 -11.81
C ASP A 54 9.59 -4.46 -12.27
N HIS A 55 9.96 -4.61 -13.54
CA HIS A 55 11.10 -3.93 -14.15
C HIS A 55 10.88 -2.40 -14.21
N LEU A 56 9.69 -1.96 -14.60
CA LEU A 56 9.32 -0.54 -14.64
C LEU A 56 9.40 0.08 -13.24
N ILE A 57 8.79 -0.56 -12.24
CA ILE A 57 8.81 -0.08 -10.85
C ILE A 57 10.24 -0.11 -10.28
N HIS A 58 11.05 -1.12 -10.64
CA HIS A 58 12.45 -1.17 -10.24
C HIS A 58 13.24 0.03 -10.79
N ARG A 59 13.11 0.35 -12.07
CA ARG A 59 13.76 1.51 -12.70
C ARG A 59 13.30 2.82 -12.03
N TYR A 60 12.01 2.97 -11.80
CA TYR A 60 11.44 4.11 -11.08
C TYR A 60 12.02 4.25 -9.66
N LYS A 61 12.18 3.12 -8.93
CA LYS A 61 12.71 3.11 -7.56
C LYS A 61 14.19 3.46 -7.44
N TYR A 62 15.00 3.01 -8.36
CA TYR A 62 16.46 2.99 -8.16
C TYR A 62 17.23 3.97 -9.02
N ARG A 63 16.64 4.55 -10.04
CA ARG A 63 17.37 5.39 -11.01
C ARG A 63 16.79 6.77 -11.23
N GLY A 64 15.63 7.12 -10.65
CA GLY A 64 14.95 8.38 -10.98
C GLY A 64 14.67 8.53 -12.48
N ASP A 65 14.40 7.42 -13.14
CA ASP A 65 14.28 7.31 -14.60
C ASP A 65 12.99 7.99 -15.06
N LEU A 66 13.14 9.12 -15.77
CA LEU A 66 12.00 9.90 -16.27
C LEU A 66 11.09 9.11 -17.21
N VAL A 67 11.63 8.14 -17.95
CA VAL A 67 10.83 7.27 -18.83
C VAL A 67 9.95 6.35 -18.00
N ALA A 68 10.53 5.76 -16.93
CA ALA A 68 9.78 4.93 -16.01
C ALA A 68 8.73 5.74 -15.24
N GLU A 69 9.06 6.99 -14.85
CA GLU A 69 8.11 7.91 -14.19
C GLU A 69 6.91 8.21 -15.08
N ARG A 70 7.14 8.60 -16.34
CA ARG A 70 6.07 8.83 -17.34
C ARG A 70 5.23 7.57 -17.58
N GLY A 71 5.87 6.40 -17.62
CA GLY A 71 5.17 5.13 -17.75
C GLY A 71 4.21 4.87 -16.58
N ILE A 72 4.66 5.14 -15.35
CA ILE A 72 3.81 5.02 -14.15
C ILE A 72 2.71 6.07 -14.16
N GLU A 73 3.02 7.33 -14.52
CA GLU A 73 2.00 8.38 -14.61
C GLU A 73 0.88 8.03 -15.58
N LYS A 74 1.22 7.46 -16.74
CA LYS A 74 0.22 6.99 -17.70
C LYS A 74 -0.66 5.88 -17.13
N LEU A 75 -0.07 4.93 -16.39
CA LEU A 75 -0.84 3.87 -15.70
C LEU A 75 -1.79 4.44 -14.65
N LEU A 76 -1.36 5.48 -13.93
CA LEU A 76 -2.20 6.15 -12.92
C LEU A 76 -3.35 6.92 -13.55
N ALA A 77 -3.12 7.60 -14.69
CA ALA A 77 -4.15 8.36 -15.37
C ALA A 77 -5.36 7.51 -15.77
N ASP A 78 -5.11 6.24 -16.10
CA ASP A 78 -6.13 5.26 -16.48
C ASP A 78 -6.74 4.51 -15.27
N THR A 79 -6.35 4.90 -14.04
CA THR A 79 -6.81 4.22 -12.82
C THR A 79 -7.90 5.01 -12.12
N PRO A 80 -9.16 4.53 -12.12
CA PRO A 80 -10.25 5.21 -11.42
C PRO A 80 -10.03 5.19 -9.91
N CYS A 81 -10.57 6.21 -9.21
CA CYS A 81 -10.62 6.21 -7.76
C CYS A 81 -11.55 5.09 -7.28
N PRO A 82 -11.06 4.12 -6.51
CA PRO A 82 -11.91 3.02 -6.05
C PRO A 82 -12.83 3.42 -4.89
N TRP A 83 -12.54 4.52 -4.21
CA TRP A 83 -13.24 4.94 -2.99
C TRP A 83 -13.29 6.49 -2.91
N PRO A 84 -14.16 7.14 -3.70
CA PRO A 84 -14.23 8.60 -3.76
C PRO A 84 -14.77 9.24 -2.47
N GLU A 85 -15.38 8.45 -1.61
CA GLU A 85 -15.93 8.89 -0.31
C GLU A 85 -14.89 9.03 0.80
N MET A 86 -13.64 8.69 0.55
CA MET A 86 -12.57 8.78 1.55
C MET A 86 -12.07 10.22 1.73
N ASP A 87 -11.61 10.56 2.94
CA ASP A 87 -11.33 11.95 3.31
C ASP A 87 -9.90 12.38 2.92
N ALA A 88 -8.93 11.48 2.91
CA ALA A 88 -7.55 11.80 2.50
C ALA A 88 -6.73 10.58 2.06
N LEU A 89 -5.69 10.84 1.25
CA LEU A 89 -4.66 9.89 0.87
C LEU A 89 -3.44 10.02 1.79
N CYS A 90 -3.04 8.93 2.41
CA CYS A 90 -1.87 8.90 3.30
C CYS A 90 -0.75 8.06 2.67
N PRO A 91 0.40 8.65 2.32
CA PRO A 91 1.52 7.88 1.80
C PRO A 91 2.10 6.94 2.86
N LEU A 92 2.41 5.71 2.49
CA LEU A 92 3.16 4.79 3.33
C LEU A 92 4.65 5.16 3.28
N PRO A 93 5.26 5.70 4.35
CA PRO A 93 6.62 6.19 4.27
C PRO A 93 7.63 5.05 4.07
N ALA A 94 8.52 5.24 3.10
CA ALA A 94 9.63 4.34 2.86
C ALA A 94 10.60 4.33 4.06
N HIS A 95 11.43 3.30 4.14
CA HIS A 95 12.49 3.27 5.15
C HIS A 95 13.44 4.46 4.94
N TRP A 96 13.84 5.19 6.03
CA TRP A 96 14.68 6.39 5.96
C TRP A 96 15.95 6.19 5.11
N TYR A 97 16.64 5.04 5.25
CA TYR A 97 17.82 4.69 4.45
C TYR A 97 17.53 4.66 2.94
N ARG A 98 16.37 4.13 2.53
CA ARG A 98 15.96 4.12 1.11
C ARG A 98 15.63 5.53 0.62
N ARG A 99 15.04 6.37 1.48
CA ARG A 99 14.75 7.78 1.20
C ARG A 99 16.02 8.60 1.04
N TRP A 100 17.00 8.38 1.92
CA TRP A 100 18.30 9.06 1.85
C TRP A 100 19.09 8.66 0.60
N TRP A 101 19.11 7.39 0.25
CA TRP A 101 19.79 6.88 -0.96
C TRP A 101 19.14 7.30 -2.28
N ARG A 102 17.83 7.55 -2.30
CA ARG A 102 17.05 7.85 -3.50
C ARG A 102 16.78 9.33 -3.69
N GLY A 103 16.93 10.16 -2.65
CA GLY A 103 16.63 11.59 -2.65
C GLY A 103 15.15 11.95 -2.65
N PHE A 104 14.24 10.95 -2.74
CA PHE A 104 12.78 11.16 -2.75
C PHE A 104 12.01 9.97 -2.19
N ASP A 105 10.76 10.21 -1.80
CA ASP A 105 9.83 9.18 -1.33
C ASP A 105 8.84 8.84 -2.46
N GLN A 106 8.93 7.60 -2.97
CA GLN A 106 8.07 7.17 -4.09
C GLN A 106 6.59 7.14 -3.70
N SER A 107 6.29 6.65 -2.50
CA SER A 107 4.90 6.58 -2.04
C SER A 107 4.31 7.98 -1.91
N GLN A 108 5.12 8.98 -1.50
CA GLN A 108 4.69 10.38 -1.47
C GLN A 108 4.38 10.90 -2.88
N ARG A 109 5.31 10.76 -3.85
CA ARG A 109 5.08 11.20 -5.23
C ARG A 109 3.86 10.53 -5.86
N LEU A 110 3.71 9.22 -5.64
CA LEU A 110 2.56 8.46 -6.10
C LEU A 110 1.26 9.01 -5.49
N THR A 111 1.28 9.30 -4.18
CA THR A 111 0.14 9.87 -3.46
C THR A 111 -0.23 11.25 -3.99
N ASP A 112 0.73 12.13 -4.21
CA ASP A 112 0.49 13.49 -4.70
C ASP A 112 -0.10 13.47 -6.12
N ARG A 113 0.34 12.53 -6.97
CA ARG A 113 -0.23 12.34 -8.29
C ARG A 113 -1.67 11.85 -8.24
N LEU A 114 -1.94 10.86 -7.40
CA LEU A 114 -3.29 10.34 -7.17
C LEU A 114 -4.21 11.40 -6.55
N ALA A 115 -3.70 12.22 -5.63
CA ALA A 115 -4.46 13.31 -5.02
C ALA A 115 -4.99 14.29 -6.08
N THR A 116 -4.16 14.62 -7.07
CA THR A 116 -4.56 15.46 -8.19
C THR A 116 -5.61 14.78 -9.07
N LEU A 117 -5.39 13.50 -9.41
CA LEU A 117 -6.29 12.74 -10.30
C LEU A 117 -7.64 12.43 -9.66
N TRP A 118 -7.64 12.05 -8.40
CA TRP A 118 -8.85 11.61 -7.67
C TRP A 118 -9.55 12.75 -6.93
N LYS A 119 -8.94 13.93 -6.88
CA LYS A 119 -9.42 15.12 -6.14
C LYS A 119 -9.65 14.84 -4.65
N ILE A 120 -8.79 13.99 -4.06
CA ILE A 120 -8.75 13.67 -2.63
C ILE A 120 -7.44 14.23 -2.08
N PRO A 121 -7.44 15.01 -0.98
CA PRO A 121 -6.23 15.65 -0.47
C PRO A 121 -5.18 14.65 0.00
N SER A 122 -3.89 14.98 -0.23
CA SER A 122 -2.75 14.26 0.32
C SER A 122 -2.50 14.68 1.78
N LEU A 123 -2.48 13.70 2.69
CA LEU A 123 -2.21 13.90 4.11
C LEU A 123 -1.05 12.98 4.56
N PRO A 124 0.22 13.44 4.51
CA PRO A 124 1.36 12.67 4.98
C PRO A 124 1.39 12.63 6.52
N ALA A 125 0.52 11.81 7.09
CA ALA A 125 0.32 11.70 8.54
C ALA A 125 1.23 10.66 9.20
N LEU A 126 2.00 9.90 8.43
CA LEU A 126 2.86 8.85 8.96
C LEU A 126 4.34 9.20 8.80
N GLN A 127 5.10 8.86 9.82
CA GLN A 127 6.56 8.82 9.79
C GLN A 127 7.03 7.42 10.17
N ARG A 128 8.01 6.88 9.43
CA ARG A 128 8.65 5.64 9.82
C ARG A 128 9.73 5.93 10.85
N ARG A 129 9.59 5.34 12.04
CA ARG A 129 10.63 5.41 13.08
C ARG A 129 11.85 4.62 12.64
N GLN A 130 13.04 5.09 13.00
CA GLN A 130 14.26 4.33 12.81
C GLN A 130 14.14 3.03 13.61
N SER A 131 14.05 1.90 12.91
CA SER A 131 14.28 0.63 13.60
C SER A 131 15.79 0.46 13.78
N THR A 132 16.20 0.02 14.96
CA THR A 132 17.55 -0.49 15.24
C THR A 132 18.11 -1.30 14.06
N PRO A 133 19.45 -1.33 13.87
CA PRO A 133 20.09 -1.91 12.69
C PRO A 133 19.55 -3.29 12.35
N MET A 134 19.39 -3.55 11.06
CA MET A 134 19.01 -4.86 10.53
C MET A 134 20.02 -5.91 11.06
N GLN A 135 19.71 -6.60 12.14
CA GLN A 135 20.38 -7.83 12.47
C GLN A 135 19.97 -8.88 11.42
N GLN A 136 20.90 -9.24 10.55
CA GLN A 136 20.79 -10.40 9.67
C GLN A 136 20.53 -11.61 10.57
N GLY A 137 19.44 -12.34 10.35
CA GLY A 137 19.13 -13.55 11.12
C GLY A 137 17.82 -13.56 11.90
N LEU A 138 17.04 -12.47 11.89
CA LEU A 138 15.77 -12.42 12.61
C LEU A 138 14.72 -13.37 12.00
N SER A 139 14.08 -14.18 12.84
CA SER A 139 12.94 -15.02 12.49
C SER A 139 11.74 -14.19 11.98
N ARG A 140 10.82 -14.84 11.26
CA ARG A 140 9.60 -14.21 10.74
C ARG A 140 8.77 -13.55 11.86
N SER A 141 8.72 -14.14 13.05
CA SER A 141 8.03 -13.61 14.24
C SER A 141 8.72 -12.38 14.83
N GLN A 142 10.05 -12.34 14.81
CA GLN A 142 10.83 -11.18 15.27
C GLN A 142 10.70 -10.00 14.29
N ARG A 143 10.69 -10.24 12.98
CA ARG A 143 10.39 -9.21 11.97
C ARG A 143 8.99 -8.60 12.16
N GLN A 144 8.01 -9.40 12.55
CA GLN A 144 6.66 -8.93 12.84
C GLN A 144 6.59 -8.11 14.15
N ARG A 145 7.33 -8.49 15.18
CA ARG A 145 7.44 -7.70 16.44
C ARG A 145 8.14 -6.36 16.20
N ASN A 146 9.17 -6.34 15.38
CA ASN A 146 9.90 -5.11 15.02
C ASN A 146 9.06 -4.12 14.17
N LEU A 147 7.96 -4.57 13.55
CA LEU A 147 7.01 -3.70 12.86
C LEU A 147 5.98 -3.06 13.82
N ARG A 148 5.81 -3.58 15.04
CA ARG A 148 5.02 -2.90 16.07
C ARG A 148 5.80 -1.67 16.53
N GLY A 149 5.29 -0.47 16.24
CA GLY A 149 6.00 0.77 16.53
C GLY A 149 6.91 1.27 15.40
N ALA A 150 6.94 0.58 14.24
CA ALA A 150 7.70 1.03 13.08
C ALA A 150 7.20 2.37 12.50
N PHE A 151 5.97 2.76 12.80
CA PHE A 151 5.37 4.01 12.36
C PHE A 151 4.93 4.87 13.54
N ALA A 152 5.03 6.18 13.37
CA ALA A 152 4.43 7.18 14.24
C ALA A 152 3.48 8.04 13.41
N CYS A 153 2.35 8.42 13.99
CA CYS A 153 1.47 9.42 13.42
C CYS A 153 1.98 10.79 13.81
N THR A 154 2.11 11.69 12.83
CA THR A 154 2.69 13.04 12.99
C THR A 154 1.67 14.15 12.77
N ARG A 155 0.43 13.79 12.39
CA ARG A 155 -0.66 14.72 12.17
C ARG A 155 -1.96 14.16 12.75
N PRO A 156 -2.93 15.00 13.14
CA PRO A 156 -4.22 14.53 13.62
C PRO A 156 -4.96 13.78 12.49
N VAL A 157 -5.51 12.61 12.83
CA VAL A 157 -6.26 11.75 11.91
C VAL A 157 -7.59 11.27 12.52
N SER A 158 -7.96 11.78 13.68
CA SER A 158 -9.17 11.38 14.39
C SER A 158 -10.41 11.59 13.54
N GLY A 159 -11.24 10.56 13.44
CA GLY A 159 -12.47 10.53 12.66
C GLY A 159 -12.29 10.45 11.14
N LEU A 160 -11.08 10.52 10.61
CA LEU A 160 -10.83 10.48 9.15
C LEU A 160 -10.85 9.06 8.60
N ARG A 161 -11.42 8.92 7.39
CA ARG A 161 -11.33 7.73 6.54
C ARG A 161 -10.18 7.91 5.57
N LEU A 162 -9.17 7.06 5.65
CA LEU A 162 -7.89 7.24 4.97
C LEU A 162 -7.62 6.14 3.94
N ILE A 163 -7.11 6.52 2.77
CA ILE A 163 -6.49 5.60 1.82
C ILE A 163 -4.98 5.60 2.05
N LEU A 164 -4.44 4.52 2.57
CA LEU A 164 -3.01 4.31 2.67
C LEU A 164 -2.46 3.92 1.30
N VAL A 165 -1.50 4.69 0.77
CA VAL A 165 -0.96 4.54 -0.59
C VAL A 165 0.47 4.01 -0.55
N ASP A 166 0.76 2.96 -1.35
CA ASP A 166 2.11 2.42 -1.57
C ASP A 166 2.29 1.99 -3.03
N ASP A 167 3.52 1.74 -3.46
CA ASP A 167 3.79 1.28 -4.82
C ASP A 167 3.52 -0.23 -5.00
N VAL A 168 4.01 -1.07 -4.09
CA VAL A 168 3.88 -2.54 -4.20
C VAL A 168 3.56 -3.17 -2.85
N MET A 169 2.46 -3.87 -2.79
CA MET A 169 2.16 -4.69 -1.62
C MET A 169 2.63 -6.13 -1.84
N THR A 170 3.62 -6.55 -1.04
CA THR A 170 4.13 -7.93 -1.02
C THR A 170 3.40 -8.77 0.04
N THR A 171 3.87 -8.79 1.27
CA THR A 171 3.22 -9.50 2.38
C THR A 171 2.11 -8.71 3.05
N GLY A 172 2.02 -7.40 2.80
CA GLY A 172 1.12 -6.48 3.47
C GLY A 172 1.53 -6.13 4.91
N SER A 173 2.71 -6.55 5.36
CA SER A 173 3.15 -6.32 6.75
C SER A 173 3.31 -4.84 7.09
N SER A 174 3.87 -4.03 6.17
CA SER A 174 4.01 -2.58 6.35
C SER A 174 2.64 -1.90 6.34
N ALA A 175 1.75 -2.28 5.42
CA ALA A 175 0.39 -1.76 5.37
C ALA A 175 -0.38 -2.05 6.66
N ARG A 176 -0.28 -3.28 7.20
CA ARG A 176 -0.88 -3.63 8.50
C ARG A 176 -0.34 -2.76 9.64
N ALA A 177 0.98 -2.62 9.77
CA ALA A 177 1.59 -1.85 10.85
C ALA A 177 1.24 -0.35 10.76
N ALA A 178 1.19 0.21 9.55
CA ALA A 178 0.80 1.59 9.31
C ALA A 178 -0.70 1.81 9.61
N SER A 179 -1.56 0.91 9.15
CA SER A 179 -3.01 0.96 9.44
C SER A 179 -3.27 0.83 10.95
N ASP A 180 -2.60 -0.09 11.65
CA ASP A 180 -2.66 -0.20 13.11
C ASP A 180 -2.27 1.13 13.80
N CYS A 181 -1.27 1.82 13.27
CA CYS A 181 -0.83 3.12 13.81
C CYS A 181 -1.91 4.19 13.64
N LEU A 182 -2.48 4.33 12.43
CA LEU A 182 -3.53 5.31 12.13
C LEU A 182 -4.80 5.07 12.94
N LEU A 183 -5.27 3.81 13.00
CA LEU A 183 -6.47 3.45 13.76
C LEU A 183 -6.30 3.70 15.26
N ARG A 184 -5.12 3.40 15.84
CA ARG A 184 -4.84 3.75 17.25
C ARG A 184 -4.81 5.25 17.51
N GLN A 185 -4.58 6.08 16.51
CA GLN A 185 -4.65 7.54 16.59
C GLN A 185 -6.03 8.11 16.24
N GLY A 186 -7.03 7.24 16.19
CA GLY A 186 -8.45 7.63 16.05
C GLY A 186 -8.95 7.73 14.61
N ALA A 187 -8.20 7.30 13.59
CA ALA A 187 -8.74 7.20 12.24
C ALA A 187 -10.00 6.31 12.25
N ALA A 188 -11.06 6.74 11.58
CA ALA A 188 -12.32 6.00 11.52
C ALA A 188 -12.22 4.74 10.65
N GLU A 189 -11.49 4.85 9.54
CA GLU A 189 -11.28 3.74 8.61
C GLU A 189 -9.93 3.89 7.91
N VAL A 190 -9.32 2.75 7.58
CA VAL A 190 -8.14 2.70 6.70
C VAL A 190 -8.37 1.67 5.61
N ARG A 191 -8.29 2.12 4.35
CA ARG A 191 -8.20 1.27 3.16
C ARG A 191 -6.80 1.36 2.58
N VAL A 192 -6.39 0.37 1.82
CA VAL A 192 -5.03 0.34 1.24
C VAL A 192 -5.13 0.30 -0.28
N TRP A 193 -4.45 1.22 -0.93
CA TRP A 193 -4.27 1.18 -2.37
C TRP A 193 -2.80 1.05 -2.73
N THR A 194 -2.49 0.16 -3.67
CA THR A 194 -1.13 0.01 -4.20
C THR A 194 -1.17 -0.12 -5.71
N LEU A 195 -0.14 0.35 -6.41
CA LEU A 195 -0.06 0.21 -7.86
C LEU A 195 -0.02 -1.27 -8.28
N ALA A 196 0.66 -2.10 -7.48
CA ALA A 196 0.78 -3.51 -7.78
C ALA A 196 0.74 -4.41 -6.54
N ARG A 197 0.28 -5.64 -6.76
CA ARG A 197 0.24 -6.72 -5.76
C ARG A 197 1.10 -7.89 -6.20
N THR A 198 2.01 -8.33 -5.34
CA THR A 198 2.76 -9.57 -5.57
C THR A 198 1.83 -10.77 -5.45
N PRO A 199 1.77 -11.67 -6.44
CA PRO A 199 1.01 -12.91 -6.32
C PRO A 199 1.52 -13.74 -5.13
N GLU A 200 0.67 -14.60 -4.59
CA GLU A 200 1.07 -15.57 -3.59
C GLU A 200 1.94 -16.64 -4.26
N ARG A 201 3.07 -16.97 -3.64
CA ARG A 201 3.92 -18.11 -4.04
C ARG A 201 3.39 -19.37 -3.40
#